data_a9c4ed9bbbd88113fe4d42df187ff66e
#
_entry.id   a9c4ed9bbbd88113fe4d42df187ff66e
#
_cell.length_a   1.000
_cell.length_b   1.000
_cell.length_c   1.000
_cell.angle_alpha   90.00
_cell.angle_beta   90.00
_cell.angle_gamma   90.00
#
_symmetry.space_group_name_H-M   'P 1'
#
loop_
_entity.id
_entity.type
_entity.pdbx_description
1 polymer ?
#
loop_
_entity_poly.entity_id
_entity_poly.type
_entity_poly.pdbx_seq_one_letter_code
_entity_poly.pdbx_strand_id
1 'polypeptide(L)'
;MLRYEKIFALSLTLFLLYCCSCAQATELTILGPEAFWEVGFSQAHPELKLNHSASEATGQAYLTLLMTSEDYDVFSLPVGPVYMSLLEKGYLLPLSGTVENHAFADSLQVGFQDVLVKDGALYGAPIPSEESLVECVSLGVWTWNQAAWEEEGLGELPATYEELLEQMIYWEQHCEDSPYRLIEADLGAGGFSAAMFQAYVLQYETADGTIDFDTPVFRKAMTLMKTYGEMYQPLDARQALIVPYGGYMTEMGDNVWISPPAFEPGQTAPIPANLQVYAINARTKHPQEAEAYVQAAIQALNEPSLLILTTQAPQEIRSGKQVVLTQAQAQRVQKLSEQAQVNTRSQFLAGDHYYDMEAMIQQYLHGTLPLDQLIYQLNQRAQMAADENER
;
A
#
# COMPACT_ATOMS: atom_id res chain seq x y z
N MET A 1 32.72 66.16 9.46
CA MET A 1 32.85 64.69 9.31
C MET A 1 31.85 63.90 10.16
N LEU A 2 31.68 64.14 11.42
CA LEU A 2 30.77 63.33 12.31
C LEU A 2 29.30 63.33 11.94
N ARG A 3 28.75 64.19 11.11
CA ARG A 3 27.37 64.22 10.69
C ARG A 3 27.07 63.21 9.54
N TYR A 4 28.03 62.97 8.68
CA TYR A 4 27.84 62.03 7.53
C TYR A 4 27.96 60.58 7.97
N GLU A 5 28.78 60.24 8.95
CA GLU A 5 28.92 58.91 9.49
C GLU A 5 27.63 58.45 10.20
N LYS A 6 26.94 59.34 10.91
CA LYS A 6 25.66 59.03 11.56
C LYS A 6 24.51 58.82 10.57
N ILE A 7 24.50 59.59 9.46
CA ILE A 7 23.49 59.42 8.41
C ILE A 7 23.75 58.12 7.65
N PHE A 8 25.00 57.77 7.37
CA PHE A 8 25.36 56.52 6.70
C PHE A 8 25.06 55.30 7.58
N ALA A 9 25.37 55.35 8.88
CA ALA A 9 25.00 54.29 9.82
C ALA A 9 23.49 54.12 9.95
N LEU A 10 22.72 55.21 9.99
CA LEU A 10 21.27 55.16 10.07
C LEU A 10 20.64 54.60 8.78
N SER A 11 21.15 54.96 7.59
CA SER A 11 20.69 54.44 6.32
C SER A 11 21.07 52.97 6.12
N LEU A 12 22.24 52.53 6.60
CA LEU A 12 22.65 51.14 6.58
C LEU A 12 21.79 50.27 7.53
N THR A 13 21.47 50.81 8.71
CA THR A 13 20.60 50.13 9.67
C THR A 13 19.15 50.06 9.16
N LEU A 14 18.65 51.11 8.52
CA LEU A 14 17.35 51.12 7.87
C LEU A 14 17.31 50.17 6.66
N PHE A 15 18.39 50.09 5.88
CA PHE A 15 18.53 49.16 4.77
C PHE A 15 18.62 47.72 5.26
N LEU A 16 19.37 47.45 6.32
CA LEU A 16 19.40 46.12 6.96
C LEU A 16 18.07 45.77 7.62
N LEU A 17 17.35 46.73 8.23
CA LEU A 17 16.00 46.55 8.74
C LEU A 17 14.98 46.37 7.62
N TYR A 18 15.17 47.00 6.47
CA TYR A 18 14.32 46.83 5.29
C TYR A 18 14.60 45.50 4.57
N CYS A 19 15.85 45.03 4.56
CA CYS A 19 16.21 43.70 4.10
C CYS A 19 15.79 42.59 5.08
N CYS A 20 15.66 42.90 6.38
CA CYS A 20 15.05 42.04 7.39
C CYS A 20 13.50 42.15 7.43
N SER A 21 12.91 43.09 6.64
CA SER A 21 11.45 43.21 6.57
C SER A 21 10.89 42.05 5.78
N CYS A 22 10.43 41.08 6.53
CA CYS A 22 9.37 40.14 6.14
C CYS A 22 9.62 39.42 4.79
N ALA A 23 10.59 38.55 4.74
CA ALA A 23 10.38 37.36 3.96
C ALA A 23 9.14 36.68 4.61
N GLN A 24 7.95 36.99 4.07
CA GLN A 24 6.74 36.30 4.47
C GLN A 24 7.00 34.83 4.20
N ALA A 25 6.91 33.98 5.24
CA ALA A 25 7.14 32.56 5.07
C ALA A 25 6.26 32.06 3.94
N THR A 26 6.85 31.34 2.99
CA THR A 26 6.08 30.71 1.93
C THR A 26 5.19 29.64 2.57
N GLU A 27 3.90 29.71 2.34
CA GLU A 27 2.96 28.71 2.83
C GLU A 27 2.90 27.55 1.81
N LEU A 28 3.24 26.36 2.26
CA LEU A 28 3.16 25.12 1.48
C LEU A 28 1.97 24.33 1.98
N THR A 29 1.00 24.11 1.10
CA THR A 29 -0.26 23.42 1.47
C THR A 29 -0.23 21.97 1.03
N ILE A 30 -0.37 21.06 1.99
CA ILE A 30 -0.36 19.62 1.81
C ILE A 30 -1.80 19.10 1.98
N LEU A 31 -2.31 18.39 0.98
CA LEU A 31 -3.54 17.63 1.11
C LEU A 31 -3.21 16.28 1.74
N GLY A 32 -3.32 16.19 3.04
CA GLY A 32 -3.00 15.02 3.83
C GLY A 32 -2.77 15.35 5.32
N PRO A 33 -2.61 14.32 6.16
CA PRO A 33 -2.31 14.50 7.57
C PRO A 33 -0.89 15.02 7.80
N GLU A 34 -0.67 15.62 8.96
CA GLU A 34 0.66 15.97 9.48
C GLU A 34 1.49 14.71 9.71
N ALA A 35 2.79 14.77 9.40
CA ALA A 35 3.70 13.65 9.59
C ALA A 35 4.82 13.98 10.59
N PHE A 36 5.27 12.97 11.36
CA PHE A 36 6.27 13.12 12.44
C PHE A 36 7.60 13.72 11.95
N TRP A 37 8.05 13.39 10.74
CA TRP A 37 9.32 13.84 10.18
C TRP A 37 9.33 15.33 9.80
N GLU A 38 8.16 15.95 9.68
CA GLU A 38 7.99 17.37 9.33
C GLU A 38 8.54 18.32 10.39
N VAL A 39 8.66 17.87 11.63
CA VAL A 39 9.31 18.64 12.70
C VAL A 39 10.76 18.94 12.31
N GLY A 40 11.51 17.95 11.81
CA GLY A 40 12.88 18.13 11.32
C GLY A 40 12.93 18.99 10.05
N PHE A 41 12.00 18.79 9.13
CA PHE A 41 11.88 19.59 7.92
C PHE A 41 11.63 21.07 8.24
N SER A 42 10.67 21.40 9.13
CA SER A 42 10.34 22.77 9.52
C SER A 42 11.50 23.47 10.24
N GLN A 43 12.34 22.71 10.98
CA GLN A 43 13.56 23.27 11.58
C GLN A 43 14.63 23.57 10.53
N ALA A 44 14.74 22.77 9.49
CA ALA A 44 15.70 22.97 8.39
C ALA A 44 15.24 24.08 7.42
N HIS A 45 13.93 24.30 7.30
CA HIS A 45 13.28 25.25 6.38
C HIS A 45 12.38 26.24 7.13
N PRO A 46 12.93 27.11 7.99
CA PRO A 46 12.14 28.07 8.78
C PRO A 46 11.43 29.14 7.93
N GLU A 47 11.81 29.27 6.65
CA GLU A 47 11.17 30.12 5.66
C GLU A 47 9.87 29.53 5.11
N LEU A 48 9.60 28.24 5.36
CA LEU A 48 8.39 27.56 4.93
C LEU A 48 7.44 27.37 6.10
N LYS A 49 6.15 27.59 5.86
CA LYS A 49 5.07 27.27 6.78
C LYS A 49 4.24 26.15 6.17
N LEU A 50 4.22 24.97 6.81
CA LEU A 50 3.38 23.86 6.40
C LEU A 50 1.94 24.10 6.84
N ASN A 51 1.01 23.81 5.94
CA ASN A 51 -0.43 23.89 6.17
C ASN A 51 -1.09 22.60 5.67
N HIS A 52 -1.70 21.85 6.58
CA HIS A 52 -2.35 20.57 6.28
C HIS A 52 -3.84 20.74 6.08
N SER A 53 -4.38 20.03 5.13
CA SER A 53 -5.80 20.01 4.82
C SER A 53 -6.26 18.58 4.57
N ALA A 54 -7.47 18.28 4.99
CA ALA A 54 -8.15 17.03 4.68
C ALA A 54 -9.27 17.27 3.66
N SER A 55 -9.58 16.26 2.85
CA SER A 55 -10.74 16.27 1.97
C SER A 55 -11.72 15.18 2.39
N GLU A 56 -13.00 15.52 2.41
CA GLU A 56 -14.10 14.55 2.57
C GLU A 56 -14.60 14.02 1.21
N ALA A 57 -14.04 14.51 0.10
CA ALA A 57 -14.41 14.07 -1.24
C ALA A 57 -13.92 12.62 -1.48
N THR A 58 -14.73 11.82 -2.15
CA THR A 58 -14.43 10.43 -2.51
C THR A 58 -14.67 10.21 -4.01
N GLY A 59 -14.09 9.13 -4.55
CA GLY A 59 -14.32 8.71 -5.93
C GLY A 59 -14.06 9.83 -6.96
N GLN A 60 -14.96 10.03 -7.90
CA GLN A 60 -14.84 11.01 -8.99
C GLN A 60 -14.75 12.47 -8.48
N ALA A 61 -15.41 12.79 -7.37
CA ALA A 61 -15.32 14.12 -6.78
C ALA A 61 -13.93 14.42 -6.24
N TYR A 62 -13.27 13.43 -5.64
CA TYR A 62 -11.88 13.52 -5.18
C TYR A 62 -10.92 13.69 -6.35
N LEU A 63 -11.05 12.87 -7.40
CA LEU A 63 -10.24 13.01 -8.61
C LEU A 63 -10.40 14.40 -9.23
N THR A 64 -11.63 14.90 -9.34
CA THR A 64 -11.91 16.24 -9.87
C THR A 64 -11.24 17.33 -9.01
N LEU A 65 -11.30 17.20 -7.68
CA LEU A 65 -10.60 18.11 -6.76
C LEU A 65 -9.11 18.14 -7.06
N LEU A 66 -8.45 16.97 -7.13
CA LEU A 66 -7.01 16.86 -7.39
C LEU A 66 -6.62 17.44 -8.76
N MET A 67 -7.45 17.24 -9.78
CA MET A 67 -7.18 17.73 -11.13
C MET A 67 -7.39 19.24 -11.29
N THR A 68 -8.25 19.87 -10.49
CA THR A 68 -8.65 21.27 -10.70
C THR A 68 -8.12 22.24 -9.65
N SER A 69 -7.74 21.76 -8.48
CA SER A 69 -7.29 22.61 -7.38
C SER A 69 -5.91 23.21 -7.63
N GLU A 70 -5.81 24.51 -7.36
CA GLU A 70 -4.54 25.26 -7.28
C GLU A 70 -4.17 25.59 -5.81
N ASP A 71 -4.98 25.08 -4.85
CA ASP A 71 -4.84 25.41 -3.44
C ASP A 71 -3.88 24.46 -2.71
N TYR A 72 -3.50 23.36 -3.34
CA TYR A 72 -2.60 22.36 -2.78
C TYR A 72 -1.32 22.26 -3.58
N ASP A 73 -0.20 22.21 -2.89
CA ASP A 73 1.13 22.06 -3.48
C ASP A 73 1.55 20.58 -3.56
N VAL A 74 1.18 19.81 -2.52
CA VAL A 74 1.51 18.39 -2.40
C VAL A 74 0.24 17.58 -2.07
N PHE A 75 0.11 16.44 -2.70
CA PHE A 75 -0.93 15.45 -2.43
C PHE A 75 -0.35 14.27 -1.66
N SER A 76 -0.99 13.89 -0.54
CA SER A 76 -0.82 12.59 0.11
C SER A 76 -1.92 11.67 -0.38
N LEU A 77 -1.56 10.63 -1.13
CA LEU A 77 -2.57 9.73 -1.71
C LEU A 77 -2.03 8.30 -1.89
N PRO A 78 -2.94 7.30 -1.90
CA PRO A 78 -2.56 5.95 -2.23
C PRO A 78 -2.18 5.84 -3.70
N VAL A 79 -1.15 5.05 -4.00
CA VAL A 79 -0.86 4.62 -5.37
C VAL A 79 -1.93 3.65 -5.81
N GLY A 80 -2.68 4.04 -6.81
CA GLY A 80 -3.84 3.31 -7.31
C GLY A 80 -4.39 3.99 -8.57
N PRO A 81 -5.60 3.65 -9.02
CA PRO A 81 -6.19 4.19 -10.25
C PRO A 81 -6.23 5.73 -10.28
N VAL A 82 -6.53 6.38 -9.14
CA VAL A 82 -6.54 7.85 -9.04
C VAL A 82 -5.15 8.44 -9.29
N TYR A 83 -4.13 7.90 -8.60
CA TYR A 83 -2.74 8.34 -8.78
C TYR A 83 -2.29 8.15 -10.23
N MET A 84 -2.55 6.98 -10.82
CA MET A 84 -2.19 6.68 -12.21
C MET A 84 -2.90 7.63 -13.19
N SER A 85 -4.17 7.92 -12.98
CA SER A 85 -4.92 8.88 -13.80
C SER A 85 -4.32 10.29 -13.74
N LEU A 86 -3.90 10.75 -12.55
CA LEU A 86 -3.22 12.03 -12.39
C LEU A 86 -1.87 12.05 -13.11
N LEU A 87 -1.10 10.96 -12.97
CA LEU A 87 0.20 10.79 -13.61
C LEU A 87 0.11 10.78 -15.14
N GLU A 88 -0.82 10.01 -15.70
CA GLU A 88 -1.02 9.88 -17.13
C GLU A 88 -1.51 11.17 -17.78
N LYS A 89 -2.40 11.89 -17.10
CA LYS A 89 -2.97 13.15 -17.60
C LYS A 89 -2.07 14.38 -17.32
N GLY A 90 -0.89 14.19 -16.69
CA GLY A 90 0.07 15.26 -16.46
C GLY A 90 -0.30 16.22 -15.34
N TYR A 91 -1.05 15.78 -14.34
CA TYR A 91 -1.40 16.58 -13.15
C TYR A 91 -0.40 16.45 -12.00
N LEU A 92 0.64 15.64 -12.17
CA LEU A 92 1.75 15.49 -11.23
C LEU A 92 3.03 16.02 -11.86
N LEU A 93 3.88 16.68 -11.06
CA LEU A 93 5.23 17.06 -11.46
C LEU A 93 6.23 15.95 -11.12
N PRO A 94 7.20 15.69 -12.00
CA PRO A 94 8.34 14.86 -11.65
C PRO A 94 9.23 15.54 -10.63
N LEU A 95 9.88 14.76 -9.77
CA LEU A 95 11.02 15.22 -9.00
C LEU A 95 12.18 15.53 -9.93
N SER A 96 12.99 16.54 -9.60
CA SER A 96 14.14 16.91 -10.41
C SER A 96 15.12 15.75 -10.56
N GLY A 97 15.82 15.71 -11.71
CA GLY A 97 16.79 14.67 -12.01
C GLY A 97 18.10 14.81 -11.22
N THR A 98 18.03 14.90 -9.89
CA THR A 98 19.21 14.84 -9.03
C THR A 98 19.81 13.44 -9.01
N VAL A 99 21.09 13.31 -8.66
CA VAL A 99 21.77 12.02 -8.52
C VAL A 99 21.07 11.15 -7.48
N GLU A 100 20.61 11.77 -6.38
CA GLU A 100 19.92 11.10 -5.28
C GLU A 100 18.55 10.55 -5.73
N ASN A 101 17.76 11.32 -6.45
CA ASN A 101 16.45 10.88 -6.95
C ASN A 101 16.57 9.75 -7.98
N HIS A 102 17.57 9.83 -8.88
CA HIS A 102 17.87 8.73 -9.80
C HIS A 102 18.33 7.47 -9.04
N ALA A 103 19.23 7.62 -8.06
CA ALA A 103 19.72 6.49 -7.27
C ALA A 103 18.59 5.82 -6.49
N PHE A 104 17.65 6.58 -5.93
CA PHE A 104 16.47 6.04 -5.26
C PHE A 104 15.55 5.31 -6.25
N ALA A 105 15.21 5.94 -7.39
CA ALA A 105 14.38 5.35 -8.43
C ALA A 105 14.96 4.02 -8.96
N ASP A 106 16.27 3.98 -9.21
CA ASP A 106 16.98 2.79 -9.69
C ASP A 106 17.07 1.69 -8.61
N SER A 107 16.97 2.04 -7.35
CA SER A 107 17.01 1.09 -6.23
C SER A 107 15.66 0.40 -5.96
N LEU A 108 14.55 0.94 -6.48
CA LEU A 108 13.21 0.40 -6.22
C LEU A 108 13.05 -1.03 -6.76
N GLN A 109 12.27 -1.84 -6.05
CA GLN A 109 11.76 -3.11 -6.57
C GLN A 109 10.87 -2.85 -7.81
N VAL A 110 10.87 -3.78 -8.76
CA VAL A 110 10.19 -3.61 -10.05
C VAL A 110 8.72 -3.20 -9.87
N GLY A 111 7.97 -3.85 -8.98
CA GLY A 111 6.56 -3.52 -8.76
C GLY A 111 6.30 -2.10 -8.24
N PHE A 112 7.27 -1.48 -7.55
CA PHE A 112 7.19 -0.08 -7.12
C PHE A 112 7.78 0.88 -8.17
N GLN A 113 8.83 0.45 -8.87
CA GLN A 113 9.42 1.23 -9.96
C GLN A 113 8.40 1.47 -11.09
N ASP A 114 7.65 0.43 -11.48
CA ASP A 114 6.65 0.49 -12.55
C ASP A 114 5.53 1.51 -12.27
N VAL A 115 5.27 1.83 -11.00
CA VAL A 115 4.19 2.75 -10.62
C VAL A 115 4.67 4.15 -10.24
N LEU A 116 5.92 4.29 -9.76
CA LEU A 116 6.47 5.57 -9.32
C LEU A 116 7.34 6.27 -10.37
N VAL A 117 7.88 5.52 -11.34
CA VAL A 117 8.80 6.05 -12.34
C VAL A 117 8.15 6.04 -13.72
N LYS A 118 8.12 7.19 -14.37
CA LYS A 118 7.63 7.35 -15.74
C LYS A 118 8.67 8.12 -16.56
N ASP A 119 9.03 7.60 -17.72
CA ASP A 119 10.04 8.22 -18.62
C ASP A 119 11.37 8.51 -17.92
N GLY A 120 11.76 7.67 -16.93
CA GLY A 120 12.99 7.80 -16.15
C GLY A 120 12.93 8.86 -15.02
N ALA A 121 11.79 9.46 -14.79
CA ALA A 121 11.59 10.43 -13.71
C ALA A 121 10.69 9.88 -12.60
N LEU A 122 10.99 10.23 -11.35
CA LEU A 122 10.23 9.84 -10.16
C LEU A 122 9.09 10.84 -9.93
N TYR A 123 7.85 10.35 -9.74
CA TYR A 123 6.65 11.20 -9.60
C TYR A 123 6.00 11.16 -8.21
N GLY A 124 6.54 10.37 -7.31
CA GLY A 124 6.05 10.31 -5.93
C GLY A 124 7.11 9.78 -4.98
N ALA A 125 7.04 10.23 -3.72
CA ALA A 125 7.85 9.72 -2.63
C ALA A 125 6.98 8.91 -1.67
N PRO A 126 7.36 7.68 -1.31
CA PRO A 126 6.67 6.95 -0.26
C PRO A 126 6.61 7.76 1.04
N ILE A 127 5.48 7.71 1.73
CA ILE A 127 5.27 8.47 2.97
C ILE A 127 6.03 7.76 4.10
N PRO A 128 6.96 8.42 4.82
CA PRO A 128 7.66 7.80 5.93
C PRO A 128 6.74 7.43 7.08
N SER A 129 6.96 6.26 7.69
CA SER A 129 6.25 5.78 8.87
C SER A 129 7.10 5.90 10.12
N GLU A 130 6.49 6.24 11.26
CA GLU A 130 7.19 6.49 12.51
C GLU A 130 7.70 5.21 13.17
N GLU A 131 6.92 4.15 13.22
CA GLU A 131 7.23 2.94 14.00
C GLU A 131 6.90 1.61 13.31
N SER A 132 6.07 1.59 12.29
CA SER A 132 5.63 0.35 11.66
C SER A 132 5.98 0.27 10.19
N LEU A 133 6.28 -0.94 9.74
CA LEU A 133 6.47 -1.28 8.33
C LEU A 133 5.20 -1.09 7.47
N VAL A 134 4.10 -0.64 8.07
CA VAL A 134 2.75 -0.80 7.52
C VAL A 134 2.17 0.48 6.92
N GLU A 135 2.61 1.69 7.34
CA GLU A 135 1.90 2.92 6.99
C GLU A 135 2.21 3.46 5.59
N CYS A 136 3.46 3.38 5.12
CA CYS A 136 3.80 3.86 3.77
C CYS A 136 3.72 2.76 2.72
N VAL A 137 4.10 1.55 3.08
CA VAL A 137 4.04 0.37 2.23
C VAL A 137 3.62 -0.84 3.05
N SER A 138 2.60 -1.54 2.64
CA SER A 138 2.20 -2.81 3.23
C SER A 138 2.18 -3.90 2.16
N LEU A 139 2.63 -5.10 2.56
CA LEU A 139 2.59 -6.29 1.73
C LEU A 139 1.50 -7.22 2.26
N GLY A 140 0.67 -7.74 1.38
CA GLY A 140 -0.32 -8.78 1.68
C GLY A 140 0.31 -10.16 1.86
N VAL A 141 1.42 -10.23 2.59
CA VAL A 141 2.06 -11.49 2.96
C VAL A 141 1.28 -12.20 4.04
N TRP A 142 1.39 -13.51 4.09
CA TRP A 142 0.78 -14.33 5.11
C TRP A 142 1.84 -14.74 6.15
N THR A 143 1.42 -15.03 7.36
CA THR A 143 2.30 -15.64 8.37
C THR A 143 1.95 -17.11 8.55
N TRP A 144 2.98 -17.90 8.78
CA TRP A 144 2.92 -19.34 8.95
C TRP A 144 3.70 -19.76 10.19
N ASN A 145 3.03 -20.44 11.12
CA ASN A 145 3.67 -21.07 12.26
C ASN A 145 4.28 -22.41 11.82
N GLN A 146 5.51 -22.35 11.32
CA GLN A 146 6.20 -23.51 10.77
C GLN A 146 6.38 -24.61 11.81
N ALA A 147 6.75 -24.28 13.03
CA ALA A 147 7.03 -25.26 14.09
C ALA A 147 5.76 -26.06 14.45
N ALA A 148 4.64 -25.37 14.65
CA ALA A 148 3.37 -26.03 14.94
C ALA A 148 2.85 -26.85 13.73
N TRP A 149 3.09 -26.39 12.51
CA TRP A 149 2.76 -27.10 11.28
C TRP A 149 3.50 -28.45 11.16
N GLU A 150 4.80 -28.45 11.48
CA GLU A 150 5.63 -29.64 11.49
C GLU A 150 5.25 -30.59 12.64
N GLU A 151 4.89 -30.06 13.81
CA GLU A 151 4.41 -30.83 14.98
C GLU A 151 3.09 -31.57 14.67
N GLU A 152 2.18 -30.94 13.95
CA GLU A 152 0.92 -31.54 13.49
C GLU A 152 1.12 -32.54 12.34
N GLY A 153 2.35 -32.71 11.84
CA GLY A 153 2.68 -33.66 10.78
C GLY A 153 2.15 -33.26 9.42
N LEU A 154 1.83 -32.00 9.22
CA LEU A 154 1.41 -31.46 7.93
C LEU A 154 2.62 -31.40 6.98
N GLY A 155 2.42 -31.80 5.75
CA GLY A 155 3.46 -31.86 4.73
C GLY A 155 3.86 -30.47 4.20
N GLU A 156 4.05 -30.37 2.89
CA GLU A 156 4.33 -29.09 2.23
C GLU A 156 3.12 -28.15 2.35
N LEU A 157 3.41 -26.84 2.34
CA LEU A 157 2.34 -25.83 2.31
C LEU A 157 1.53 -25.95 1.01
N PRO A 158 0.20 -25.77 1.06
CA PRO A 158 -0.62 -25.73 -0.14
C PRO A 158 -0.11 -24.67 -1.11
N ALA A 159 0.12 -25.07 -2.34
CA ALA A 159 0.60 -24.17 -3.40
C ALA A 159 -0.54 -23.39 -4.05
N THR A 160 -1.75 -23.90 -3.98
CA THR A 160 -2.93 -23.27 -4.59
C THR A 160 -4.05 -23.04 -3.58
N TYR A 161 -4.95 -22.10 -3.90
CA TYR A 161 -6.15 -21.85 -3.10
C TYR A 161 -7.07 -23.09 -3.07
N GLU A 162 -7.11 -23.89 -4.14
CA GLU A 162 -7.87 -25.13 -4.16
C GLU A 162 -7.32 -26.12 -3.12
N GLU A 163 -6.02 -26.39 -3.15
CA GLU A 163 -5.35 -27.29 -2.18
C GLU A 163 -5.52 -26.80 -0.74
N LEU A 164 -5.37 -25.48 -0.51
CA LEU A 164 -5.56 -24.89 0.81
C LEU A 164 -6.99 -25.10 1.32
N LEU A 165 -7.99 -24.76 0.53
CA LEU A 165 -9.40 -24.90 0.90
C LEU A 165 -9.80 -26.37 1.13
N GLU A 166 -9.31 -27.29 0.30
CA GLU A 166 -9.52 -28.74 0.50
C GLU A 166 -8.87 -29.22 1.81
N GLN A 167 -7.67 -28.74 2.12
CA GLN A 167 -7.00 -29.05 3.38
C GLN A 167 -7.71 -28.44 4.59
N MET A 168 -8.22 -27.21 4.48
CA MET A 168 -9.04 -26.57 5.52
C MET A 168 -10.31 -27.38 5.82
N ILE A 169 -11.02 -27.84 4.80
CA ILE A 169 -12.21 -28.69 4.92
C ILE A 169 -11.84 -30.01 5.61
N TYR A 170 -10.77 -30.66 5.15
CA TYR A 170 -10.31 -31.90 5.75
C TYR A 170 -9.96 -31.73 7.24
N TRP A 171 -9.27 -30.62 7.58
CA TRP A 171 -8.85 -30.31 8.95
C TRP A 171 -10.04 -30.16 9.90
N GLU A 172 -11.04 -29.39 9.51
CA GLU A 172 -12.26 -29.21 10.33
C GLU A 172 -13.05 -30.51 10.52
N GLN A 173 -12.98 -31.44 9.57
CA GLN A 173 -13.69 -32.72 9.65
C GLN A 173 -12.95 -33.79 10.48
N HIS A 174 -11.62 -33.70 10.62
CA HIS A 174 -10.82 -34.81 11.15
C HIS A 174 -9.89 -34.42 12.30
N CYS A 175 -9.68 -33.12 12.58
CA CYS A 175 -8.73 -32.64 13.56
C CYS A 175 -9.39 -31.75 14.63
N GLU A 176 -10.58 -32.11 15.07
CA GLU A 176 -11.34 -31.37 16.09
C GLU A 176 -10.60 -31.27 17.43
N ASP A 177 -9.78 -32.26 17.77
CA ASP A 177 -9.00 -32.32 19.01
C ASP A 177 -7.68 -31.54 18.95
N SER A 178 -7.26 -31.02 17.79
CA SER A 178 -6.05 -30.22 17.65
C SER A 178 -6.21 -28.88 18.37
N PRO A 179 -5.16 -28.40 19.07
CA PRO A 179 -5.15 -27.06 19.64
C PRO A 179 -5.08 -25.96 18.58
N TYR A 180 -4.92 -26.35 17.32
CA TYR A 180 -4.78 -25.45 16.18
C TYR A 180 -5.94 -25.54 15.22
N ARG A 181 -6.24 -24.43 14.56
CA ARG A 181 -6.98 -24.37 13.27
C ARG A 181 -6.02 -24.13 12.14
N LEU A 182 -6.32 -24.61 10.94
CA LEU A 182 -5.37 -24.51 9.82
C LEU A 182 -5.08 -23.06 9.45
N ILE A 183 -6.12 -22.24 9.37
CA ILE A 183 -6.02 -20.84 8.95
C ILE A 183 -6.89 -19.96 9.83
N GLU A 184 -6.47 -18.72 10.04
CA GLU A 184 -7.35 -17.68 10.57
C GLU A 184 -8.30 -17.25 9.43
N ALA A 185 -9.41 -17.95 9.36
CA ALA A 185 -10.42 -17.69 8.35
C ALA A 185 -11.53 -16.82 8.97
N ASP A 186 -11.28 -15.53 9.10
CA ASP A 186 -12.42 -14.61 9.14
C ASP A 186 -13.00 -14.57 7.72
N LEU A 187 -14.20 -15.14 7.57
CA LEU A 187 -14.95 -15.08 6.32
C LEU A 187 -15.73 -13.78 6.18
N GLY A 188 -15.59 -12.88 7.18
CA GLY A 188 -16.15 -11.55 7.17
C GLY A 188 -15.32 -10.55 6.36
N ALA A 189 -15.71 -9.30 6.48
CA ALA A 189 -15.08 -8.17 5.85
C ALA A 189 -13.59 -8.06 6.22
N GLY A 190 -12.71 -8.03 5.21
CA GLY A 190 -11.27 -7.92 5.40
C GLY A 190 -10.54 -9.22 5.75
N GLY A 191 -11.25 -10.37 5.86
CA GLY A 191 -10.65 -11.65 6.20
C GLY A 191 -10.13 -12.46 5.01
N PHE A 192 -10.11 -13.78 5.18
CA PHE A 192 -9.60 -14.73 4.18
C PHE A 192 -10.30 -14.62 2.82
N SER A 193 -11.63 -14.42 2.81
CA SER A 193 -12.38 -14.26 1.55
C SER A 193 -11.95 -13.03 0.77
N ALA A 194 -11.71 -11.93 1.46
CA ALA A 194 -11.19 -10.69 0.87
C ALA A 194 -9.77 -10.87 0.32
N ALA A 195 -8.89 -11.57 1.08
CA ALA A 195 -7.53 -11.90 0.64
C ALA A 195 -7.52 -12.71 -0.66
N MET A 196 -8.31 -13.76 -0.72
CA MET A 196 -8.43 -14.60 -1.90
C MET A 196 -9.00 -13.83 -3.09
N PHE A 197 -10.02 -13.02 -2.86
CA PHE A 197 -10.63 -12.22 -3.91
C PHE A 197 -9.64 -11.18 -4.49
N GLN A 198 -8.93 -10.47 -3.63
CA GLN A 198 -7.91 -9.51 -4.06
C GLN A 198 -6.79 -10.18 -4.85
N ALA A 199 -6.33 -11.35 -4.41
CA ALA A 199 -5.34 -12.14 -5.14
C ALA A 199 -5.86 -12.57 -6.52
N TYR A 200 -7.15 -12.95 -6.63
CA TYR A 200 -7.76 -13.28 -7.91
C TYR A 200 -7.78 -12.09 -8.87
N VAL A 201 -8.22 -10.93 -8.41
CA VAL A 201 -8.24 -9.70 -9.22
C VAL A 201 -6.85 -9.36 -9.72
N LEU A 202 -5.86 -9.32 -8.84
CA LEU A 202 -4.47 -8.99 -9.23
C LEU A 202 -3.87 -9.98 -10.23
N GLN A 203 -4.28 -11.26 -10.17
CA GLN A 203 -3.75 -12.30 -11.05
C GLN A 203 -4.42 -12.33 -12.42
N TYR A 204 -5.72 -12.04 -12.50
CA TYR A 204 -6.53 -12.24 -13.71
C TYR A 204 -7.04 -10.97 -14.37
N GLU A 205 -6.84 -9.80 -13.75
CA GLU A 205 -7.17 -8.54 -14.37
C GLU A 205 -6.28 -8.29 -15.60
N THR A 206 -6.91 -8.04 -16.73
CA THR A 206 -6.23 -7.77 -17.99
C THR A 206 -5.69 -6.33 -18.05
N ALA A 207 -4.86 -6.04 -19.05
CA ALA A 207 -4.22 -4.73 -19.20
C ALA A 207 -5.21 -3.57 -19.42
N ASP A 208 -6.42 -3.87 -19.91
CA ASP A 208 -7.51 -2.91 -20.10
C ASP A 208 -8.44 -2.80 -18.88
N GLY A 209 -8.09 -3.44 -17.75
CA GLY A 209 -8.87 -3.37 -16.50
C GLY A 209 -10.10 -4.28 -16.49
N THR A 210 -10.26 -5.19 -17.49
CA THR A 210 -11.33 -6.17 -17.47
C THR A 210 -10.94 -7.41 -16.68
N ILE A 211 -11.93 -8.05 -16.06
CA ILE A 211 -11.75 -9.29 -15.32
C ILE A 211 -12.97 -10.20 -15.54
N ASP A 212 -12.72 -11.50 -15.66
CA ASP A 212 -13.79 -12.52 -15.76
C ASP A 212 -13.79 -13.41 -14.52
N PHE A 213 -14.90 -13.43 -13.80
CA PHE A 213 -15.14 -14.30 -12.67
C PHE A 213 -15.81 -15.64 -13.07
N ASP A 214 -16.21 -15.80 -14.34
CA ASP A 214 -16.76 -17.06 -14.83
C ASP A 214 -15.68 -18.04 -15.28
N THR A 215 -14.71 -18.28 -14.42
CA THR A 215 -13.62 -19.22 -14.67
C THR A 215 -13.76 -20.49 -13.80
N PRO A 216 -13.26 -21.64 -14.27
CA PRO A 216 -13.30 -22.88 -13.49
C PRO A 216 -12.60 -22.72 -12.13
N VAL A 217 -11.47 -22.00 -12.07
CA VAL A 217 -10.69 -21.81 -10.84
C VAL A 217 -11.45 -20.97 -9.81
N PHE A 218 -12.10 -19.87 -10.24
CA PHE A 218 -12.91 -19.04 -9.34
C PHE A 218 -14.13 -19.80 -8.83
N ARG A 219 -14.85 -20.47 -9.73
CA ARG A 219 -16.01 -21.30 -9.38
C ARG A 219 -15.65 -22.39 -8.36
N LYS A 220 -14.53 -23.08 -8.57
CA LYS A 220 -14.07 -24.13 -7.65
C LYS A 220 -13.70 -23.52 -6.28
N ALA A 221 -12.91 -22.45 -6.26
CA ALA A 221 -12.53 -21.79 -5.02
C ALA A 221 -13.74 -21.29 -4.22
N MET A 222 -14.70 -20.63 -4.87
CA MET A 222 -15.93 -20.17 -4.21
C MET A 222 -16.78 -21.32 -3.68
N THR A 223 -16.87 -22.42 -4.42
CA THR A 223 -17.61 -23.63 -3.98
C THR A 223 -16.98 -24.24 -2.72
N LEU A 224 -15.66 -24.39 -2.71
CA LEU A 224 -14.92 -24.90 -1.55
C LEU A 224 -15.02 -23.95 -0.35
N MET A 225 -14.90 -22.63 -0.60
CA MET A 225 -15.04 -21.63 0.46
C MET A 225 -16.42 -21.68 1.12
N LYS A 226 -17.48 -21.87 0.34
CA LYS A 226 -18.83 -22.04 0.88
C LYS A 226 -18.93 -23.32 1.72
N THR A 227 -18.38 -24.44 1.23
CA THR A 227 -18.34 -25.72 1.98
C THR A 227 -17.60 -25.54 3.30
N TYR A 228 -16.47 -24.84 3.29
CA TYR A 228 -15.74 -24.52 4.52
C TYR A 228 -16.58 -23.61 5.44
N GLY A 229 -17.20 -22.57 4.90
CA GLY A 229 -18.04 -21.63 5.65
C GLY A 229 -19.21 -22.28 6.40
N GLU A 230 -19.76 -23.37 5.88
CA GLU A 230 -20.83 -24.15 6.55
C GLU A 230 -20.33 -24.90 7.81
N MET A 231 -19.01 -25.13 7.90
CA MET A 231 -18.34 -25.78 9.05
C MET A 231 -17.65 -24.79 9.98
N TYR A 232 -17.34 -23.60 9.50
CA TYR A 232 -16.57 -22.60 10.22
C TYR A 232 -17.29 -22.10 11.48
N GLN A 233 -16.56 -22.06 12.61
CA GLN A 233 -17.06 -21.55 13.88
C GLN A 233 -16.32 -20.25 14.24
N PRO A 234 -16.99 -19.08 14.19
CA PRO A 234 -16.33 -17.78 14.41
C PRO A 234 -15.72 -17.61 15.80
N LEU A 235 -16.24 -18.32 16.80
CA LEU A 235 -15.78 -18.25 18.20
C LEU A 235 -14.77 -19.34 18.57
N ASP A 236 -14.14 -19.96 17.58
CA ASP A 236 -13.11 -20.96 17.81
C ASP A 236 -11.85 -20.32 18.40
N ALA A 237 -11.50 -20.75 19.61
CA ALA A 237 -10.37 -20.24 20.37
C ALA A 237 -9.03 -20.90 19.98
N ARG A 238 -9.03 -21.86 19.04
CA ARG A 238 -7.79 -22.49 18.55
C ARG A 238 -6.89 -21.49 17.87
N GLN A 239 -5.59 -21.64 18.07
CA GLN A 239 -4.59 -20.81 17.40
C GLN A 239 -4.49 -21.16 15.91
N ALA A 240 -4.39 -20.18 15.03
CA ALA A 240 -4.21 -20.42 13.61
C ALA A 240 -2.76 -20.77 13.26
N LEU A 241 -2.58 -21.77 12.38
CA LEU A 241 -1.27 -22.13 11.80
C LEU A 241 -0.86 -21.18 10.69
N ILE A 242 -1.84 -20.66 9.95
CA ILE A 242 -1.64 -19.66 8.89
C ILE A 242 -2.55 -18.45 9.19
N VAL A 243 -2.00 -17.22 9.07
CA VAL A 243 -2.75 -15.99 9.20
C VAL A 243 -2.61 -15.18 7.90
N PRO A 244 -3.69 -15.01 7.13
CA PRO A 244 -3.71 -14.12 5.98
C PRO A 244 -3.48 -12.67 6.42
N TYR A 245 -2.77 -11.89 5.61
CA TYR A 245 -2.42 -10.49 5.94
C TYR A 245 -1.72 -10.31 7.30
N GLY A 246 -1.03 -11.33 7.80
CA GLY A 246 -0.25 -11.27 9.04
C GLY A 246 0.96 -10.33 8.99
N GLY A 247 0.98 -9.39 8.06
CA GLY A 247 2.12 -8.54 7.71
C GLY A 247 2.52 -7.45 8.69
N TYR A 248 2.06 -7.52 9.95
CA TYR A 248 2.65 -6.69 11.00
C TYR A 248 4.00 -7.31 11.40
N MET A 249 5.07 -6.77 10.83
CA MET A 249 6.43 -7.30 10.99
C MET A 249 7.03 -7.12 12.40
N THR A 250 6.24 -6.74 13.40
CA THR A 250 6.76 -6.34 14.71
C THR A 250 7.02 -7.47 15.68
N GLU A 251 6.36 -8.63 15.54
CA GLU A 251 6.58 -9.77 16.45
C GLU A 251 6.41 -11.09 15.69
N MET A 252 7.47 -11.58 15.06
CA MET A 252 7.38 -12.83 14.32
C MET A 252 7.43 -14.08 15.18
N GLY A 253 8.07 -14.01 16.35
CA GLY A 253 8.28 -15.23 17.14
C GLY A 253 8.82 -16.37 16.24
N ASP A 254 8.12 -17.51 16.28
CA ASP A 254 8.42 -18.68 15.43
C ASP A 254 7.67 -18.65 14.08
N ASN A 255 6.95 -17.55 13.77
CA ASN A 255 6.22 -17.41 12.52
C ASN A 255 7.15 -17.01 11.36
N VAL A 256 6.79 -17.47 10.19
CA VAL A 256 7.52 -17.21 8.94
C VAL A 256 6.59 -16.56 7.94
N TRP A 257 7.06 -15.53 7.24
CA TRP A 257 6.28 -14.93 6.15
C TRP A 257 6.31 -15.77 4.90
N ILE A 258 5.16 -15.90 4.26
CA ILE A 258 4.96 -16.66 3.04
C ILE A 258 4.15 -15.84 2.03
N SER A 259 4.28 -16.17 0.75
CA SER A 259 3.36 -15.70 -0.28
C SER A 259 1.97 -16.33 -0.07
N PRO A 260 0.88 -15.63 -0.43
CA PRO A 260 -0.41 -16.29 -0.58
C PRO A 260 -0.31 -17.44 -1.59
N PRO A 261 -1.24 -18.41 -1.56
CA PRO A 261 -1.33 -19.44 -2.59
C PRO A 261 -1.66 -18.85 -3.97
N ALA A 262 -1.27 -19.53 -5.04
CA ALA A 262 -1.71 -19.21 -6.39
C ALA A 262 -3.10 -19.78 -6.69
N PHE A 263 -3.73 -19.39 -7.80
CA PHE A 263 -4.98 -20.03 -8.24
C PHE A 263 -4.73 -21.28 -9.07
N GLU A 264 -3.63 -21.36 -9.78
CA GLU A 264 -3.31 -22.51 -10.64
C GLU A 264 -1.91 -23.06 -10.30
N PRO A 265 -1.72 -24.39 -10.41
CA PRO A 265 -0.45 -25.03 -10.15
C PRO A 265 0.69 -24.45 -11.02
N GLY A 266 1.84 -24.20 -10.40
CA GLY A 266 3.03 -23.70 -11.08
C GLY A 266 3.03 -22.20 -11.36
N GLN A 267 1.99 -21.48 -11.00
CA GLN A 267 1.97 -20.02 -11.00
C GLN A 267 2.57 -19.46 -9.72
N THR A 268 3.09 -18.25 -9.80
CA THR A 268 3.48 -17.46 -8.63
C THR A 268 2.36 -16.49 -8.31
N ALA A 269 1.85 -16.53 -7.09
CA ALA A 269 0.83 -15.58 -6.66
C ALA A 269 1.44 -14.17 -6.55
N PRO A 270 0.77 -13.14 -7.07
CA PRO A 270 1.16 -11.77 -6.77
C PRO A 270 0.94 -11.50 -5.28
N ILE A 271 1.86 -10.75 -4.67
CA ILE A 271 1.69 -10.26 -3.31
C ILE A 271 1.06 -8.87 -3.39
N PRO A 272 -0.18 -8.69 -2.93
CA PRO A 272 -0.80 -7.37 -2.90
C PRO A 272 0.06 -6.39 -2.14
N ALA A 273 0.31 -5.22 -2.71
CA ALA A 273 1.05 -4.15 -2.05
C ALA A 273 0.23 -2.87 -2.06
N ASN A 274 0.13 -2.23 -0.89
CA ASN A 274 -0.41 -0.88 -0.78
C ASN A 274 0.73 0.09 -0.56
N LEU A 275 0.69 1.20 -1.26
CA LEU A 275 1.71 2.25 -1.20
C LEU A 275 1.04 3.61 -1.06
N GLN A 276 1.45 4.39 -0.06
CA GLN A 276 1.05 5.78 0.13
C GLN A 276 2.20 6.68 -0.30
N VAL A 277 1.91 7.75 -1.02
CA VAL A 277 2.93 8.66 -1.53
C VAL A 277 2.58 10.13 -1.35
N TYR A 278 3.62 10.96 -1.23
CA TYR A 278 3.54 12.37 -1.52
C TYR A 278 3.83 12.60 -3.01
N ALA A 279 2.95 13.32 -3.69
CA ALA A 279 3.11 13.70 -5.10
C ALA A 279 2.92 15.20 -5.27
N ILE A 280 3.71 15.83 -6.14
CA ILE A 280 3.69 17.27 -6.36
C ILE A 280 2.58 17.59 -7.37
N ASN A 281 1.70 18.53 -7.00
CA ASN A 281 0.66 19.05 -7.88
C ASN A 281 1.29 19.83 -9.05
N ALA A 282 0.95 19.49 -10.28
CA ALA A 282 1.44 20.22 -11.46
C ALA A 282 0.96 21.68 -11.54
N ARG A 283 -0.03 22.07 -10.73
CA ARG A 283 -0.57 23.44 -10.66
C ARG A 283 -0.03 24.23 -9.46
N THR A 284 0.92 23.68 -8.70
CA THR A 284 1.52 24.38 -7.56
C THR A 284 2.16 25.71 -8.00
N LYS A 285 2.07 26.69 -7.14
CA LYS A 285 2.78 27.96 -7.28
C LYS A 285 4.18 27.94 -6.62
N HIS A 286 4.46 26.84 -5.89
CA HIS A 286 5.67 26.63 -5.09
C HIS A 286 6.40 25.32 -5.45
N PRO A 287 6.74 25.09 -6.75
CA PRO A 287 7.26 23.79 -7.19
C PRO A 287 8.60 23.41 -6.55
N GLN A 288 9.46 24.38 -6.23
CA GLN A 288 10.76 24.12 -5.61
C GLN A 288 10.61 23.74 -4.15
N GLU A 289 9.73 24.41 -3.42
CA GLU A 289 9.42 24.14 -2.02
C GLU A 289 8.68 22.80 -1.87
N ALA A 290 7.73 22.51 -2.78
CA ALA A 290 7.05 21.23 -2.83
C ALA A 290 8.03 20.08 -3.12
N GLU A 291 8.98 20.28 -4.02
CA GLU A 291 10.03 19.30 -4.28
C GLU A 291 10.94 19.08 -3.07
N ALA A 292 11.36 20.15 -2.40
CA ALA A 292 12.18 20.05 -1.18
C ALA A 292 11.46 19.24 -0.09
N TYR A 293 10.14 19.45 0.06
CA TYR A 293 9.31 18.69 0.99
C TYR A 293 9.26 17.20 0.62
N VAL A 294 8.95 16.88 -0.63
CA VAL A 294 8.84 15.48 -1.10
C VAL A 294 10.20 14.77 -1.04
N GLN A 295 11.29 15.48 -1.34
CA GLN A 295 12.63 14.94 -1.22
C GLN A 295 13.03 14.67 0.23
N ALA A 296 12.63 15.52 1.17
CA ALA A 296 12.85 15.28 2.59
C ALA A 296 12.08 14.05 3.09
N ALA A 297 10.90 13.76 2.53
CA ALA A 297 10.18 12.53 2.82
C ALA A 297 10.98 11.29 2.39
N ILE A 298 11.60 11.27 1.21
CA ILE A 298 12.48 10.16 0.78
C ILE A 298 13.61 9.95 1.78
N GLN A 299 14.25 11.04 2.24
CA GLN A 299 15.36 10.99 3.20
C GLN A 299 14.92 10.52 4.60
N ALA A 300 13.64 10.68 4.94
CA ALA A 300 13.06 10.25 6.20
C ALA A 300 12.59 8.78 6.21
N LEU A 301 12.68 8.06 5.08
CA LEU A 301 12.32 6.64 5.01
C LEU A 301 13.19 5.82 5.95
N ASN A 302 12.54 5.00 6.77
CA ASN A 302 13.23 4.10 7.70
C ASN A 302 13.74 2.83 7.00
N GLU A 303 14.66 2.09 7.67
CA GLU A 303 15.21 0.83 7.15
C GLU A 303 14.14 -0.21 6.79
N PRO A 304 13.08 -0.42 7.58
CA PRO A 304 11.99 -1.32 7.22
C PRO A 304 11.30 -0.96 5.91
N SER A 305 10.96 0.31 5.71
CA SER A 305 10.34 0.75 4.46
C SER A 305 11.29 0.55 3.26
N LEU A 306 12.56 0.89 3.44
CA LEU A 306 13.58 0.69 2.41
C LEU A 306 13.79 -0.79 2.07
N LEU A 307 13.67 -1.70 3.06
CA LEU A 307 13.75 -3.14 2.83
C LEU A 307 12.68 -3.64 1.86
N ILE A 308 11.45 -3.13 1.99
CA ILE A 308 10.34 -3.54 1.12
C ILE A 308 10.44 -2.85 -0.24
N LEU A 309 10.71 -1.55 -0.24
CA LEU A 309 10.68 -0.73 -1.44
C LEU A 309 11.84 -0.97 -2.38
N THR A 310 13.03 -1.33 -1.84
CA THR A 310 14.27 -1.34 -2.62
C THR A 310 14.89 -2.72 -2.76
N THR A 311 15.76 -2.88 -3.73
CA THR A 311 16.56 -4.09 -3.97
C THR A 311 17.74 -4.24 -3.01
N GLN A 312 17.95 -3.28 -2.09
CA GLN A 312 19.05 -3.29 -1.13
C GLN A 312 18.63 -3.99 0.16
N ALA A 313 19.23 -5.15 0.44
CA ALA A 313 19.02 -5.86 1.69
C ALA A 313 19.88 -5.27 2.81
N PRO A 314 19.31 -4.72 3.88
CA PRO A 314 20.06 -4.40 5.07
C PRO A 314 20.58 -5.69 5.73
N GLN A 315 21.69 -5.60 6.46
CA GLN A 315 22.25 -6.78 7.15
C GLN A 315 21.33 -7.25 8.30
N GLU A 316 20.75 -6.34 9.05
CA GLU A 316 19.72 -6.59 10.06
C GLU A 316 18.94 -5.30 10.29
N ILE A 317 17.67 -5.39 10.69
CA ILE A 317 16.85 -4.24 11.04
C ILE A 317 16.78 -4.12 12.55
N ARG A 318 17.07 -2.91 13.05
CA ARG A 318 17.05 -2.59 14.47
C ARG A 318 16.07 -1.48 14.77
N SER A 319 15.36 -1.62 15.89
CA SER A 319 14.67 -0.53 16.56
C SER A 319 15.46 -0.21 17.85
N GLY A 320 16.25 0.84 17.82
CA GLY A 320 17.19 1.17 18.89
C GLY A 320 18.24 0.07 19.10
N LYS A 321 18.21 -0.61 20.27
CA LYS A 321 19.12 -1.71 20.59
C LYS A 321 18.54 -3.11 20.27
N GLN A 322 17.27 -3.20 19.95
CA GLN A 322 16.58 -4.47 19.71
C GLN A 322 16.67 -4.84 18.23
N VAL A 323 17.07 -6.07 17.92
CA VAL A 323 16.97 -6.61 16.56
C VAL A 323 15.50 -6.92 16.31
N VAL A 324 14.91 -6.25 15.32
CA VAL A 324 13.53 -6.47 14.89
C VAL A 324 13.48 -7.58 13.85
N LEU A 325 14.44 -7.57 12.91
CA LEU A 325 14.61 -8.60 11.89
C LEU A 325 16.06 -9.06 11.83
N THR A 326 16.26 -10.36 11.84
CA THR A 326 17.54 -10.98 11.52
C THR A 326 17.82 -10.85 10.02
N GLN A 327 19.07 -11.03 9.63
CA GLN A 327 19.46 -11.01 8.21
C GLN A 327 18.65 -12.01 7.36
N ALA A 328 18.40 -13.22 7.88
CA ALA A 328 17.63 -14.23 7.16
C ALA A 328 16.18 -13.81 6.95
N GLN A 329 15.58 -13.17 7.96
CA GLN A 329 14.22 -12.61 7.88
C GLN A 329 14.16 -11.44 6.89
N ALA A 330 15.14 -10.53 6.94
CA ALA A 330 15.23 -9.41 6.02
C ALA A 330 15.37 -9.88 4.56
N GLN A 331 16.21 -10.85 4.30
CA GLN A 331 16.34 -11.46 2.97
C GLN A 331 15.05 -12.12 2.48
N ARG A 332 14.30 -12.73 3.39
CA ARG A 332 12.99 -13.33 3.05
C ARG A 332 11.96 -12.26 2.68
N VAL A 333 11.88 -11.19 3.47
CA VAL A 333 10.99 -10.04 3.15
C VAL A 333 11.33 -9.47 1.79
N GLN A 334 12.61 -9.24 1.54
CA GLN A 334 13.06 -8.70 0.25
C GLN A 334 12.66 -9.62 -0.92
N LYS A 335 12.86 -10.93 -0.78
CA LYS A 335 12.42 -11.89 -1.80
C LYS A 335 10.91 -11.89 -2.02
N LEU A 336 10.12 -11.71 -0.96
CA LEU A 336 8.67 -11.56 -1.08
C LEU A 336 8.30 -10.23 -1.75
N SER A 337 9.03 -9.15 -1.45
CA SER A 337 8.82 -7.84 -2.08
C SER A 337 9.10 -7.83 -3.59
N GLU A 338 9.92 -8.75 -4.12
CA GLU A 338 10.11 -8.95 -5.57
C GLU A 338 8.81 -9.36 -6.28
N GLN A 339 7.85 -9.93 -5.54
CA GLN A 339 6.54 -10.35 -6.04
C GLN A 339 5.44 -9.32 -5.74
N ALA A 340 5.82 -8.17 -5.15
CA ALA A 340 4.88 -7.12 -4.79
C ALA A 340 4.21 -6.55 -6.04
N GLN A 341 2.90 -6.45 -6.00
CA GLN A 341 2.09 -5.84 -7.04
C GLN A 341 1.17 -4.78 -6.43
N VAL A 342 1.39 -3.53 -6.82
CA VAL A 342 0.50 -2.44 -6.44
C VAL A 342 -0.71 -2.45 -7.37
N ASN A 343 -1.91 -2.37 -6.80
CA ASN A 343 -3.12 -2.26 -7.59
C ASN A 343 -3.23 -0.88 -8.23
N THR A 344 -2.90 -0.78 -9.50
CA THR A 344 -2.91 0.48 -10.26
C THR A 344 -4.08 0.61 -11.24
N ARG A 345 -4.78 -0.48 -11.52
CA ARG A 345 -5.78 -0.56 -12.60
C ARG A 345 -7.19 -0.73 -12.09
N SER A 346 -7.37 -1.57 -11.09
CA SER A 346 -8.70 -1.95 -10.65
C SER A 346 -9.32 -0.93 -9.72
N GLN A 347 -10.21 -0.12 -10.24
CA GLN A 347 -11.18 0.61 -9.40
C GLN A 347 -12.08 -0.36 -8.63
N PHE A 348 -12.17 -1.59 -9.13
CA PHE A 348 -12.94 -2.67 -8.54
C PHE A 348 -12.46 -3.06 -7.13
N LEU A 349 -11.16 -2.88 -6.81
CA LEU A 349 -10.61 -3.09 -5.46
C LEU A 349 -10.61 -1.81 -4.62
N ALA A 350 -11.22 -0.71 -5.09
CA ALA A 350 -11.18 0.58 -4.42
C ALA A 350 -12.58 1.06 -4.00
N GLY A 351 -12.67 1.68 -2.84
CA GLY A 351 -13.84 2.40 -2.38
C GLY A 351 -15.12 1.58 -2.31
N ASP A 352 -16.22 2.14 -2.81
CA ASP A 352 -17.56 1.56 -2.70
C ASP A 352 -17.71 0.24 -3.47
N HIS A 353 -16.99 0.07 -4.57
CA HIS A 353 -17.01 -1.17 -5.35
C HIS A 353 -16.50 -2.36 -4.53
N TYR A 354 -15.43 -2.17 -3.76
CA TYR A 354 -14.89 -3.21 -2.90
C TYR A 354 -15.91 -3.67 -1.85
N TYR A 355 -16.58 -2.74 -1.17
CA TYR A 355 -17.59 -3.07 -0.16
C TYR A 355 -18.83 -3.76 -0.75
N ASP A 356 -19.27 -3.33 -1.94
CA ASP A 356 -20.38 -3.97 -2.65
C ASP A 356 -20.07 -5.43 -2.99
N MET A 357 -18.85 -5.69 -3.45
CA MET A 357 -18.41 -7.06 -3.78
C MET A 357 -18.33 -7.96 -2.56
N GLU A 358 -17.75 -7.44 -1.50
CA GLU A 358 -17.66 -8.15 -0.24
C GLU A 358 -19.05 -8.52 0.27
N ALA A 359 -20.00 -7.59 0.20
CA ALA A 359 -21.40 -7.87 0.54
C ALA A 359 -22.02 -8.97 -0.33
N MET A 360 -21.72 -9.03 -1.64
CA MET A 360 -22.19 -10.10 -2.53
C MET A 360 -21.56 -11.44 -2.20
N ILE A 361 -20.27 -11.48 -1.89
CA ILE A 361 -19.57 -12.71 -1.46
C ILE A 361 -20.20 -13.22 -0.16
N GLN A 362 -20.46 -12.36 0.81
CA GLN A 362 -21.11 -12.73 2.07
C GLN A 362 -22.53 -13.30 1.83
N GLN A 363 -23.32 -12.70 0.94
CA GLN A 363 -24.63 -13.24 0.58
C GLN A 363 -24.53 -14.64 -0.03
N TYR A 364 -23.52 -14.90 -0.84
CA TYR A 364 -23.26 -16.22 -1.39
C TYR A 364 -22.87 -17.24 -0.30
N LEU A 365 -21.93 -16.87 0.58
CA LEU A 365 -21.48 -17.75 1.67
C LEU A 365 -22.62 -18.10 2.63
N HIS A 366 -23.51 -17.13 2.90
CA HIS A 366 -24.72 -17.36 3.70
C HIS A 366 -25.87 -18.05 2.96
N GLY A 367 -25.68 -18.42 1.69
CA GLY A 367 -26.65 -19.16 0.88
C GLY A 367 -27.86 -18.37 0.38
N THR A 368 -27.84 -17.03 0.51
CA THR A 368 -28.91 -16.13 0.03
C THR A 368 -28.73 -15.75 -1.44
N LEU A 369 -27.54 -15.91 -1.99
CA LEU A 369 -27.20 -15.65 -3.40
C LEU A 369 -26.64 -16.93 -4.05
N PRO A 370 -27.18 -17.42 -5.19
CA PRO A 370 -26.59 -18.52 -5.93
C PRO A 370 -25.27 -18.16 -6.59
N LEU A 371 -24.35 -19.14 -6.80
CA LEU A 371 -23.02 -18.91 -7.41
C LEU A 371 -23.10 -18.25 -8.79
N ASP A 372 -23.98 -18.72 -9.66
CA ASP A 372 -24.13 -18.13 -11.01
C ASP A 372 -24.59 -16.66 -10.95
N GLN A 373 -25.43 -16.35 -9.99
CA GLN A 373 -25.88 -14.96 -9.78
C GLN A 373 -24.78 -14.09 -9.18
N LEU A 374 -23.98 -14.62 -8.24
CA LEU A 374 -22.80 -13.94 -7.74
C LEU A 374 -21.84 -13.58 -8.89
N ILE A 375 -21.46 -14.58 -9.70
CA ILE A 375 -20.55 -14.41 -10.83
C ILE A 375 -21.08 -13.39 -11.82
N TYR A 376 -22.36 -13.46 -12.16
CA TYR A 376 -23.00 -12.49 -13.05
C TYR A 376 -22.92 -11.06 -12.49
N GLN A 377 -23.19 -10.87 -11.20
CA GLN A 377 -23.14 -9.55 -10.57
C GLN A 377 -21.69 -9.03 -10.47
N LEU A 378 -20.72 -9.90 -10.15
CA LEU A 378 -19.30 -9.55 -10.12
C LEU A 378 -18.82 -9.09 -11.51
N ASN A 379 -19.13 -9.85 -12.55
CA ASN A 379 -18.77 -9.49 -13.93
C ASN A 379 -19.42 -8.16 -14.38
N GLN A 380 -20.67 -7.90 -14.00
CA GLN A 380 -21.30 -6.63 -14.27
C GLN A 380 -20.60 -5.45 -13.56
N ARG A 381 -20.21 -5.64 -12.29
CA ARG A 381 -19.50 -4.61 -11.54
C ARG A 381 -18.10 -4.36 -12.09
N ALA A 382 -17.40 -5.44 -12.48
CA ALA A 382 -16.09 -5.31 -13.11
C ALA A 382 -16.16 -4.52 -14.43
N GLN A 383 -17.18 -4.79 -15.26
CA GLN A 383 -17.39 -4.04 -16.49
C GLN A 383 -17.70 -2.56 -16.21
N MET A 384 -18.53 -2.27 -15.21
CA MET A 384 -18.83 -0.87 -14.82
C MET A 384 -17.56 -0.14 -14.37
N ALA A 385 -16.71 -0.79 -13.55
CA ALA A 385 -15.46 -0.21 -13.09
C ALA A 385 -14.48 0.03 -14.25
N ALA A 386 -14.41 -0.88 -15.23
CA ALA A 386 -13.60 -0.69 -16.44
C ALA A 386 -14.10 0.48 -17.28
N ASP A 387 -15.41 0.60 -17.49
CA ASP A 387 -16.04 1.70 -18.25
C ASP A 387 -15.82 3.07 -17.58
N GLU A 388 -15.68 3.12 -16.24
CA GLU A 388 -15.36 4.34 -15.50
C GLU A 388 -13.90 4.78 -15.69
N ASN A 389 -12.98 3.84 -15.90
CA ASN A 389 -11.57 4.12 -16.16
C ASN A 389 -11.34 4.74 -17.55
N GLU A 390 -12.18 4.43 -18.54
CA GLU A 390 -12.06 4.99 -19.90
C GLU A 390 -12.55 6.45 -20.01
N ARG A 391 -13.27 6.97 -19.03
CA ARG A 391 -13.79 8.34 -19.01
C ARG A 391 -12.89 9.31 -18.28
#